data_6e5e8644aa493c6a2ec851261a17c449
#
_entry.id   6e5e8644aa493c6a2ec851261a17c449
#
_cell.length_a   1.000
_cell.length_b   1.000
_cell.length_c   1.000
_cell.angle_alpha   90.00
_cell.angle_beta   90.00
_cell.angle_gamma   90.00
#
_symmetry.space_group_name_H-M   'P 1'
#
loop_
_entity.id
_entity.type
_entity.pdbx_description
1 polymer ?
#
loop_
_entity_poly.entity_id
_entity_poly.type
_entity_poly.pdbx_seq_one_letter_code
_entity_poly.pdbx_strand_id
1 'polypeptide(L)'
;GEKSQEIIKATLKKLQDFGPDYWCGYSYSWFGNMKARAFDGEGAADALRTFAECFCLPNTFHANGDQTKSGKSKFTYRPFTLEGNFAFAAGIQEMLLQSHTGVIRVFPAVPVAWQDVSFDKLRAMGAFLVSAEKVAGQVRQVRILPEQGGTLRLAIPEGCKVASVTGNKGDKLEKEGVLILETEKDKTVTVQYN
;
A
#
# COMPACT_ATOMS: atom_id res chain seq x y z
N GLY A 1 -11.38 12.92 -0.06
CA GLY A 1 -11.18 14.25 0.50
C GLY A 1 -11.10 14.19 2.02
N GLU A 2 -10.94 15.30 2.71
CA GLU A 2 -10.77 15.38 4.19
C GLU A 2 -11.87 14.65 4.95
N LYS A 3 -13.13 14.87 4.58
CA LYS A 3 -14.27 14.19 5.20
C LYS A 3 -14.18 12.66 5.12
N SER A 4 -13.65 12.12 4.01
CA SER A 4 -13.46 10.67 3.89
C SER A 4 -12.35 10.18 4.83
N GLN A 5 -11.28 10.95 5.01
CA GLN A 5 -10.22 10.61 5.95
C GLN A 5 -10.68 10.68 7.41
N GLU A 6 -11.52 11.61 7.76
CA GLU A 6 -12.13 11.69 9.10
C GLU A 6 -12.98 10.44 9.39
N ILE A 7 -13.81 10.01 8.43
CA ILE A 7 -14.63 8.78 8.55
C ILE A 7 -13.73 7.56 8.72
N ILE A 8 -12.66 7.43 7.91
CA ILE A 8 -11.71 6.32 8.01
C ILE A 8 -11.05 6.29 9.40
N LYS A 9 -10.54 7.43 9.87
CA LYS A 9 -9.91 7.56 11.20
C LYS A 9 -10.88 7.21 12.33
N ALA A 10 -12.11 7.72 12.27
CA ALA A 10 -13.14 7.41 13.26
C ALA A 10 -13.50 5.91 13.26
N THR A 11 -13.57 5.28 12.10
CA THR A 11 -13.82 3.84 11.96
C THR A 11 -12.68 3.02 12.55
N LEU A 12 -11.43 3.37 12.22
CA LEU A 12 -10.24 2.69 12.78
C LEU A 12 -10.20 2.81 14.31
N LYS A 13 -10.45 4.01 14.83
CA LYS A 13 -10.54 4.22 16.28
C LYS A 13 -11.62 3.36 16.92
N LYS A 14 -12.80 3.31 16.32
CA LYS A 14 -13.91 2.50 16.84
C LYS A 14 -13.59 1.01 16.88
N LEU A 15 -12.90 0.51 15.85
CA LEU A 15 -12.45 -0.89 15.82
C LEU A 15 -11.40 -1.17 16.91
N GLN A 16 -10.48 -0.26 17.15
CA GLN A 16 -9.50 -0.37 18.25
C GLN A 16 -10.17 -0.35 19.63
N ASP A 17 -11.17 0.50 19.82
CA ASP A 17 -11.92 0.62 21.07
C ASP A 17 -12.72 -0.66 21.40
N PHE A 18 -13.20 -1.40 20.39
CA PHE A 18 -13.81 -2.72 20.59
C PHE A 18 -12.82 -3.78 21.08
N GLY A 19 -11.55 -3.59 20.78
CA GLY A 19 -10.49 -4.53 21.11
C GLY A 19 -10.49 -5.79 20.26
N PRO A 20 -9.39 -6.58 20.34
CA PRO A 20 -9.17 -7.73 19.47
C PRO A 20 -9.69 -9.05 20.02
N ASP A 21 -10.41 -9.08 21.13
CA ASP A 21 -10.82 -10.30 21.82
C ASP A 21 -11.45 -11.36 20.91
N TYR A 22 -12.27 -10.93 19.97
CA TYR A 22 -12.99 -11.79 19.02
C TYR A 22 -12.52 -11.62 17.57
N TRP A 23 -11.33 -11.08 17.36
CA TRP A 23 -10.72 -11.02 16.05
C TRP A 23 -10.13 -12.37 15.67
N CYS A 24 -10.22 -12.73 14.40
CA CYS A 24 -9.45 -13.81 13.81
C CYS A 24 -8.27 -13.24 13.02
N GLY A 25 -7.42 -14.10 12.47
CA GLY A 25 -6.28 -13.64 11.69
C GLY A 25 -6.67 -12.76 10.51
N TYR A 26 -7.76 -13.10 9.79
CA TYR A 26 -8.28 -12.25 8.73
C TYR A 26 -8.57 -10.81 9.18
N SER A 27 -9.08 -10.63 10.41
CA SER A 27 -9.37 -9.30 10.95
C SER A 27 -8.12 -8.42 10.98
N TYR A 28 -6.96 -8.96 11.34
CA TYR A 28 -5.70 -8.25 11.34
C TYR A 28 -5.22 -7.90 9.93
N SER A 29 -5.30 -8.84 8.99
CA SER A 29 -4.97 -8.55 7.58
C SER A 29 -5.86 -7.47 6.99
N TRP A 30 -7.17 -7.55 7.24
CA TRP A 30 -8.14 -6.54 6.81
C TRP A 30 -7.88 -5.18 7.48
N PHE A 31 -7.60 -5.16 8.79
CA PHE A 31 -7.25 -3.95 9.51
C PHE A 31 -5.98 -3.29 8.99
N GLY A 32 -4.97 -4.09 8.62
CA GLY A 32 -3.77 -3.61 7.94
C GLY A 32 -4.08 -2.90 6.62
N ASN A 33 -4.98 -3.46 5.79
CA ASN A 33 -5.45 -2.81 4.57
C ASN A 33 -6.14 -1.47 4.85
N MET A 34 -7.01 -1.41 5.87
CA MET A 34 -7.68 -0.17 6.25
C MET A 34 -6.69 0.90 6.70
N LYS A 35 -5.69 0.52 7.51
CA LYS A 35 -4.65 1.43 7.96
C LYS A 35 -3.79 1.92 6.79
N ALA A 36 -3.42 1.06 5.85
CA ALA A 36 -2.72 1.46 4.63
C ALA A 36 -3.53 2.49 3.82
N ARG A 37 -4.86 2.29 3.69
CA ARG A 37 -5.77 3.27 3.06
C ARG A 37 -5.91 4.58 3.84
N ALA A 38 -5.65 4.57 5.14
CA ALA A 38 -5.58 5.75 5.99
C ALA A 38 -4.21 6.44 5.97
N PHE A 39 -3.26 5.92 5.19
CA PHE A 39 -1.85 6.36 5.16
C PHE A 39 -1.10 6.15 6.49
N ASP A 40 -1.59 5.24 7.34
CA ASP A 40 -0.93 4.83 8.58
C ASP A 40 0.00 3.63 8.30
N GLY A 41 1.22 3.92 7.86
CA GLY A 41 2.21 2.90 7.51
C GLY A 41 2.67 2.06 8.70
N GLU A 42 2.90 2.70 9.85
CA GLU A 42 3.30 2.00 11.07
C GLU A 42 2.21 1.04 11.54
N GLY A 43 0.98 1.54 11.62
CA GLY A 43 -0.13 0.71 12.04
C GLY A 43 -0.50 -0.38 11.03
N ALA A 44 -0.32 -0.16 9.72
CA ALA A 44 -0.52 -1.19 8.70
C ALA A 44 0.51 -2.31 8.87
N ALA A 45 1.79 -1.97 9.01
CA ALA A 45 2.86 -2.93 9.22
C ALA A 45 2.68 -3.73 10.51
N ASP A 46 2.27 -3.08 11.61
CA ASP A 46 2.03 -3.75 12.90
C ASP A 46 0.88 -4.75 12.81
N ALA A 47 -0.24 -4.37 12.19
CA ALA A 47 -1.38 -5.27 12.00
C ALA A 47 -1.02 -6.48 11.13
N LEU A 48 -0.32 -6.26 10.02
CA LEU A 48 0.13 -7.34 9.13
C LEU A 48 1.19 -8.23 9.80
N ARG A 49 2.11 -7.65 10.58
CA ARG A 49 3.06 -8.42 11.39
C ARG A 49 2.34 -9.31 12.40
N THR A 50 1.36 -8.77 13.12
CA THR A 50 0.54 -9.53 14.08
C THR A 50 -0.15 -10.72 13.39
N PHE A 51 -0.69 -10.51 12.18
CA PHE A 51 -1.22 -11.63 11.38
C PHE A 51 -0.17 -12.70 11.12
N ALA A 52 0.99 -12.31 10.61
CA ALA A 52 2.04 -13.25 10.22
C ALA A 52 2.60 -14.04 11.43
N GLU A 53 2.83 -13.35 12.56
CA GLU A 53 3.43 -13.96 13.75
C GLU A 53 2.44 -14.79 14.56
N CYS A 54 1.19 -14.34 14.68
CA CYS A 54 0.24 -14.95 15.62
C CYS A 54 -0.80 -15.86 14.96
N PHE A 55 -1.06 -15.70 13.67
CA PHE A 55 -2.14 -16.40 12.96
C PHE A 55 -1.68 -17.25 11.78
N CYS A 56 -0.37 -17.32 11.52
CA CYS A 56 0.17 -18.21 10.51
C CYS A 56 0.89 -19.43 11.15
N LEU A 57 0.75 -20.55 10.49
CA LEU A 57 1.47 -21.78 10.83
C LEU A 57 2.89 -21.73 10.23
N PRO A 58 3.82 -22.65 10.62
CA PRO A 58 5.17 -22.71 10.06
C PRO A 58 5.24 -22.84 8.52
N ASN A 59 4.19 -23.38 7.90
CA ASN A 59 4.04 -23.44 6.45
C ASN A 59 3.45 -22.17 5.84
N THR A 60 3.35 -21.09 6.61
CA THR A 60 2.78 -19.78 6.25
C THR A 60 1.27 -19.73 6.05
N PHE A 61 0.56 -20.85 6.19
CA PHE A 61 -0.89 -20.87 6.05
C PHE A 61 -1.58 -20.24 7.25
N HIS A 62 -2.56 -19.40 6.97
CA HIS A 62 -3.41 -18.79 7.97
C HIS A 62 -4.23 -19.84 8.72
N ALA A 63 -4.14 -19.83 10.03
CA ALA A 63 -5.03 -20.51 10.95
C ALA A 63 -5.83 -19.47 11.73
N ASN A 64 -7.15 -19.62 11.78
CA ASN A 64 -8.06 -18.55 12.14
C ASN A 64 -7.91 -18.00 13.58
N GLY A 65 -7.43 -18.82 14.54
CA GLY A 65 -7.17 -18.41 15.92
C GLY A 65 -5.72 -18.01 16.18
N ASP A 66 -5.46 -17.34 17.30
CA ASP A 66 -4.12 -17.00 17.79
C ASP A 66 -3.33 -18.28 18.13
N GLN A 67 -2.36 -18.64 17.29
CA GLN A 67 -1.53 -19.83 17.44
C GLN A 67 -0.45 -19.67 18.51
N THR A 68 -0.10 -18.43 18.84
CA THR A 68 0.92 -18.10 19.86
C THR A 68 0.34 -18.02 21.26
N LYS A 69 -0.99 -17.92 21.39
CA LYS A 69 -1.70 -17.67 22.66
C LYS A 69 -1.20 -16.40 23.37
N SER A 70 -0.79 -15.40 22.60
CA SER A 70 -0.26 -14.12 23.10
C SER A 70 -1.34 -13.13 23.52
N GLY A 71 -2.61 -13.52 23.47
CA GLY A 71 -3.75 -12.66 23.81
C GLY A 71 -4.18 -11.73 22.68
N LYS A 72 -3.73 -11.99 21.46
CA LYS A 72 -4.17 -11.25 20.26
C LYS A 72 -5.58 -11.64 19.82
N SER A 73 -6.12 -12.73 20.38
CA SER A 73 -7.50 -13.18 20.26
C SER A 73 -7.85 -14.15 21.38
N LYS A 74 -9.11 -14.23 21.74
CA LYS A 74 -9.65 -15.33 22.58
C LYS A 74 -9.83 -16.62 21.79
N PHE A 75 -9.86 -16.54 20.44
CA PHE A 75 -9.89 -17.72 19.58
C PHE A 75 -8.50 -18.33 19.46
N THR A 76 -8.39 -19.64 19.71
CA THR A 76 -7.13 -20.41 19.58
C THR A 76 -7.27 -21.62 18.68
N TYR A 77 -8.44 -21.79 18.03
CA TYR A 77 -8.74 -22.90 17.13
C TYR A 77 -7.98 -22.77 15.79
N ARG A 78 -7.86 -23.88 15.05
CA ARG A 78 -6.93 -24.00 13.93
C ARG A 78 -7.56 -24.29 12.56
N PRO A 79 -8.82 -23.95 12.25
CA PRO A 79 -9.28 -24.15 10.89
C PRO A 79 -8.46 -23.27 9.95
N PHE A 80 -8.07 -23.88 8.84
CA PHE A 80 -7.36 -23.20 7.76
C PHE A 80 -8.34 -22.31 6.98
N THR A 81 -7.92 -21.08 6.72
CA THR A 81 -8.70 -20.09 5.98
C THR A 81 -7.77 -19.22 5.13
N LEU A 82 -7.80 -19.41 3.81
CA LEU A 82 -6.83 -18.81 2.89
C LEU A 82 -7.03 -17.29 2.66
N GLU A 83 -8.23 -16.79 2.88
CA GLU A 83 -8.57 -15.38 2.71
C GLU A 83 -7.69 -14.43 3.53
N GLY A 84 -7.22 -14.86 4.70
CA GLY A 84 -6.28 -14.08 5.52
C GLY A 84 -4.94 -13.87 4.81
N ASN A 85 -4.43 -14.89 4.14
CA ASN A 85 -3.19 -14.80 3.36
C ASN A 85 -3.34 -13.85 2.15
N PHE A 86 -4.47 -13.91 1.45
CA PHE A 86 -4.74 -12.99 0.34
C PHE A 86 -4.89 -11.54 0.82
N ALA A 87 -5.59 -11.32 1.92
CA ALA A 87 -5.73 -10.00 2.51
C ALA A 87 -4.37 -9.46 3.02
N PHE A 88 -3.50 -10.32 3.55
CA PHE A 88 -2.13 -9.95 3.92
C PHE A 88 -1.34 -9.47 2.69
N ALA A 89 -1.35 -10.24 1.61
CA ALA A 89 -0.67 -9.86 0.36
C ALA A 89 -1.22 -8.55 -0.21
N ALA A 90 -2.55 -8.38 -0.21
CA ALA A 90 -3.19 -7.13 -0.62
C ALA A 90 -2.77 -5.96 0.28
N GLY A 91 -2.66 -6.15 1.60
CA GLY A 91 -2.21 -5.14 2.55
C GLY A 91 -0.80 -4.64 2.25
N ILE A 92 0.15 -5.55 1.98
CA ILE A 92 1.50 -5.18 1.57
C ILE A 92 1.46 -4.36 0.27
N GLN A 93 0.66 -4.77 -0.72
CA GLN A 93 0.54 -4.01 -1.97
C GLN A 93 -0.06 -2.62 -1.74
N GLU A 94 -1.08 -2.49 -0.88
CA GLU A 94 -1.68 -1.19 -0.52
C GLU A 94 -0.68 -0.27 0.21
N MET A 95 0.26 -0.81 0.97
CA MET A 95 1.34 -0.03 1.56
C MET A 95 2.31 0.52 0.52
N LEU A 96 2.56 -0.25 -0.55
CA LEU A 96 3.53 0.08 -1.61
C LEU A 96 2.95 0.93 -2.74
N LEU A 97 1.70 0.65 -3.16
CA LEU A 97 1.08 1.27 -4.33
C LEU A 97 -0.42 1.42 -4.14
N GLN A 98 -0.92 2.63 -4.33
CA GLN A 98 -2.37 2.90 -4.38
C GLN A 98 -2.74 3.67 -5.64
N SER A 99 -3.91 3.34 -6.23
CA SER A 99 -4.42 4.02 -7.43
C SER A 99 -5.95 4.16 -7.46
N HIS A 100 -6.64 3.71 -6.41
CA HIS A 100 -8.11 3.64 -6.32
C HIS A 100 -8.82 5.00 -6.41
N THR A 101 -8.10 6.12 -6.25
CA THR A 101 -8.65 7.47 -6.39
C THR A 101 -8.41 8.09 -7.77
N GLY A 102 -7.89 7.31 -8.73
CA GLY A 102 -7.49 7.80 -10.04
C GLY A 102 -6.13 8.52 -10.06
N VAL A 103 -5.45 8.58 -8.92
CA VAL A 103 -4.08 9.09 -8.79
C VAL A 103 -3.20 7.97 -8.25
N ILE A 104 -2.12 7.67 -8.95
CA ILE A 104 -1.12 6.68 -8.53
C ILE A 104 -0.26 7.28 -7.42
N ARG A 105 -0.15 6.57 -6.30
CA ARG A 105 0.71 6.91 -5.16
C ARG A 105 1.67 5.78 -4.89
N VAL A 106 2.97 6.05 -4.92
CA VAL A 106 4.01 5.10 -4.54
C VAL A 106 4.39 5.30 -3.07
N PHE A 107 4.56 4.19 -2.35
CA PHE A 107 4.90 4.14 -0.93
C PHE A 107 4.00 4.98 0.00
N PRO A 108 2.65 4.97 -0.22
CA PRO A 108 1.74 5.84 0.51
C PRO A 108 1.63 5.51 2.00
N ALA A 109 1.97 4.29 2.39
CA ALA A 109 1.81 3.81 3.77
C ALA A 109 2.91 2.83 4.18
N VAL A 110 4.18 3.20 3.98
CA VAL A 110 5.32 2.41 4.46
C VAL A 110 5.85 2.97 5.79
N PRO A 111 6.30 2.11 6.73
CA PRO A 111 6.91 2.56 7.98
C PRO A 111 8.14 3.42 7.74
N VAL A 112 8.40 4.35 8.66
CA VAL A 112 9.62 5.19 8.61
C VAL A 112 10.89 4.33 8.64
N ALA A 113 10.88 3.21 9.36
CA ALA A 113 12.01 2.29 9.43
C ALA A 113 12.35 1.61 8.09
N TRP A 114 11.42 1.58 7.13
CA TRP A 114 11.67 1.03 5.80
C TRP A 114 12.37 2.07 4.92
N GLN A 115 13.66 2.25 5.15
CA GLN A 115 14.48 3.25 4.47
C GLN A 115 14.75 2.90 3.00
N ASP A 116 14.99 1.61 2.72
CA ASP A 116 15.26 1.10 1.38
C ASP A 116 14.14 0.13 0.99
N VAL A 117 13.33 0.52 0.02
CA VAL A 117 12.16 -0.24 -0.43
C VAL A 117 12.05 -0.13 -1.94
N SER A 118 11.81 -1.24 -2.59
CA SER A 118 11.52 -1.24 -4.03
C SER A 118 10.44 -2.25 -4.38
N PHE A 119 9.78 -1.99 -5.49
CA PHE A 119 8.90 -2.95 -6.13
C PHE A 119 8.99 -2.83 -7.65
N ASP A 120 8.70 -3.91 -8.35
CA ASP A 120 8.72 -3.95 -9.80
C ASP A 120 7.38 -4.42 -10.37
N LYS A 121 6.85 -3.67 -11.34
CA LYS A 121 5.67 -3.98 -12.15
C LYS A 121 4.40 -4.30 -11.36
N LEU A 122 4.15 -3.61 -10.24
CA LEU A 122 2.84 -3.67 -9.61
C LEU A 122 1.80 -2.98 -10.49
N ARG A 123 0.62 -3.59 -10.59
CA ARG A 123 -0.46 -3.08 -11.44
C ARG A 123 -1.25 -1.98 -10.73
N ALA A 124 -1.39 -0.84 -11.42
CA ALA A 124 -2.26 0.26 -11.03
C ALA A 124 -3.48 0.35 -11.97
N MET A 125 -4.50 1.08 -11.54
CA MET A 125 -5.68 1.39 -12.37
C MET A 125 -5.26 2.17 -13.62
N GLY A 126 -5.97 1.96 -14.74
CA GLY A 126 -5.64 2.58 -16.03
C GLY A 126 -4.64 1.79 -16.86
N ALA A 127 -4.43 0.50 -16.54
CA ALA A 127 -3.50 -0.40 -17.23
C ALA A 127 -2.04 0.11 -17.19
N PHE A 128 -1.62 0.58 -16.02
CA PHE A 128 -0.23 0.98 -15.76
C PHE A 128 0.49 -0.08 -14.93
N LEU A 129 1.67 -0.52 -15.37
CA LEU A 129 2.61 -1.28 -14.56
C LEU A 129 3.63 -0.31 -13.96
N VAL A 130 3.68 -0.27 -12.64
CA VAL A 130 4.49 0.69 -11.88
C VAL A 130 5.63 -0.03 -11.19
N SER A 131 6.82 0.53 -11.30
CA SER A 131 8.00 0.15 -10.52
C SER A 131 8.50 1.40 -9.79
N ALA A 132 8.90 1.27 -8.54
CA ALA A 132 9.41 2.39 -7.77
C ALA A 132 10.53 1.98 -6.83
N GLU A 133 11.39 2.94 -6.52
CA GLU A 133 12.52 2.78 -5.62
C GLU A 133 12.61 3.93 -4.63
N LYS A 134 12.74 3.57 -3.36
CA LYS A 134 13.01 4.44 -2.22
C LYS A 134 14.36 4.05 -1.64
N VAL A 135 15.27 4.99 -1.47
CA VAL A 135 16.62 4.77 -0.93
C VAL A 135 16.91 5.84 0.12
N ALA A 136 17.41 5.40 1.27
CA ALA A 136 17.70 6.27 2.41
C ALA A 136 16.47 7.16 2.78
N GLY A 137 15.29 6.57 2.78
CA GLY A 137 14.04 7.23 3.13
C GLY A 137 13.42 8.13 2.05
N GLN A 138 14.06 8.29 0.89
CA GLN A 138 13.60 9.17 -0.19
C GLN A 138 13.26 8.39 -1.45
N VAL A 139 12.12 8.70 -2.07
CA VAL A 139 11.79 8.14 -3.39
C VAL A 139 12.75 8.72 -4.42
N ARG A 140 13.45 7.85 -5.14
CA ARG A 140 14.44 8.23 -6.15
C ARG A 140 13.88 8.15 -7.56
N GLN A 141 13.16 7.09 -7.84
CA GLN A 141 12.68 6.82 -9.18
C GLN A 141 11.31 6.15 -9.18
N VAL A 142 10.50 6.52 -10.15
CA VAL A 142 9.27 5.80 -10.51
C VAL A 142 9.30 5.54 -12.01
N ARG A 143 9.12 4.27 -12.40
CA ARG A 143 8.99 3.85 -13.80
C ARG A 143 7.58 3.32 -14.02
N ILE A 144 6.95 3.77 -15.07
CA ILE A 144 5.59 3.38 -15.42
C ILE A 144 5.57 2.88 -16.86
N LEU A 145 5.12 1.64 -17.06
CA LEU A 145 4.83 1.07 -18.36
C LEU A 145 3.32 1.15 -18.60
N PRO A 146 2.86 2.02 -19.52
CA PRO A 146 1.47 2.13 -19.91
C PRO A 146 1.14 1.01 -20.91
N GLU A 147 0.32 0.04 -20.53
CA GLU A 147 -0.07 -1.06 -21.42
C GLU A 147 -1.12 -0.63 -22.46
N GLN A 148 -1.79 0.50 -22.25
CA GLN A 148 -2.79 1.06 -23.17
C GLN A 148 -2.51 2.53 -23.54
N GLY A 149 -1.58 3.20 -22.86
CA GLY A 149 -1.41 4.65 -22.97
C GLY A 149 -2.51 5.43 -22.24
N GLY A 150 -2.55 6.75 -22.46
CA GLY A 150 -3.52 7.65 -21.86
C GLY A 150 -2.94 8.55 -20.77
N THR A 151 -3.81 9.26 -20.06
CA THR A 151 -3.41 10.22 -19.03
C THR A 151 -2.99 9.54 -17.74
N LEU A 152 -1.71 9.65 -17.40
CA LEU A 152 -1.14 9.25 -16.13
C LEU A 152 -1.25 10.39 -15.11
N ARG A 153 -1.73 10.07 -13.92
CA ARG A 153 -1.74 10.98 -12.76
C ARG A 153 -0.92 10.36 -11.65
N LEU A 154 0.24 10.94 -11.36
CA LEU A 154 1.19 10.45 -10.36
C LEU A 154 1.32 11.49 -9.24
N ALA A 155 0.97 11.12 -8.01
CA ALA A 155 1.23 11.97 -6.85
C ALA A 155 2.74 12.13 -6.66
N ILE A 156 3.19 13.35 -6.45
CA ILE A 156 4.57 13.63 -6.08
C ILE A 156 4.74 13.22 -4.62
N PRO A 157 5.68 12.32 -4.29
CA PRO A 157 5.90 11.89 -2.92
C PRO A 157 6.27 13.08 -2.03
N GLU A 158 5.85 13.02 -0.77
CA GLU A 158 6.13 14.07 0.20
C GLU A 158 7.64 14.32 0.34
N GLY A 159 8.02 15.58 0.39
CA GLY A 159 9.43 16.01 0.47
C GLY A 159 10.23 15.87 -0.82
N CYS A 160 9.66 15.31 -1.89
CA CYS A 160 10.35 15.14 -3.17
C CYS A 160 10.02 16.26 -4.15
N LYS A 161 10.98 16.55 -5.06
CA LYS A 161 10.77 17.41 -6.23
C LYS A 161 11.10 16.63 -7.50
N VAL A 162 10.27 16.84 -8.54
CA VAL A 162 10.51 16.22 -9.85
C VAL A 162 11.79 16.79 -10.47
N ALA A 163 12.83 15.96 -10.57
CA ALA A 163 14.11 16.33 -11.19
C ALA A 163 14.03 16.21 -12.72
N SER A 164 13.51 15.08 -13.21
CA SER A 164 13.32 14.85 -14.64
C SER A 164 12.16 13.92 -14.93
N VAL A 165 11.60 14.05 -16.14
CA VAL A 165 10.59 13.13 -16.70
C VAL A 165 11.03 12.79 -18.11
N THR A 166 11.00 11.51 -18.46
CA THR A 166 11.32 11.01 -19.79
C THR A 166 10.26 10.00 -20.25
N GLY A 167 10.08 9.87 -21.57
CA GLY A 167 9.16 8.89 -22.14
C GLY A 167 7.68 9.30 -22.21
N ASN A 168 7.31 10.46 -21.65
CA ASN A 168 5.97 11.02 -21.80
C ASN A 168 5.76 11.65 -23.20
N LYS A 169 4.51 11.86 -23.56
CA LYS A 169 4.10 12.57 -24.76
C LYS A 169 3.79 14.03 -24.43
N GLY A 170 4.44 14.97 -25.13
CA GLY A 170 4.23 16.40 -24.90
C GLY A 170 4.73 16.91 -23.55
N ASP A 171 4.15 18.00 -23.10
CA ASP A 171 4.56 18.69 -21.88
C ASP A 171 4.04 17.99 -20.62
N LYS A 172 4.75 18.18 -19.50
CA LYS A 172 4.28 17.78 -18.17
C LYS A 172 3.47 18.91 -17.53
N LEU A 173 2.40 18.56 -16.87
CA LEU A 173 1.63 19.47 -16.02
C LEU A 173 1.76 19.02 -14.56
N GLU A 174 2.08 19.95 -13.68
CA GLU A 174 2.07 19.74 -12.24
C GLU A 174 0.97 20.59 -11.61
N LYS A 175 0.05 19.96 -10.91
CA LYS A 175 -1.06 20.64 -10.26
C LYS A 175 -1.37 19.98 -8.90
N GLU A 176 -1.38 20.78 -7.84
CA GLU A 176 -1.75 20.34 -6.48
C GLU A 176 -0.96 19.09 -6.02
N GLY A 177 0.35 19.04 -6.29
CA GLY A 177 1.20 17.90 -5.92
C GLY A 177 0.99 16.64 -6.76
N VAL A 178 0.31 16.76 -7.91
CA VAL A 178 0.11 15.68 -8.86
C VAL A 178 0.78 16.02 -10.19
N LEU A 179 1.63 15.12 -10.65
CA LEU A 179 2.22 15.17 -11.99
C LEU A 179 1.25 14.50 -12.96
N ILE A 180 0.86 15.24 -14.00
CA ILE A 180 -0.06 14.79 -15.04
C ILE A 180 0.72 14.68 -16.35
N LEU A 181 0.71 13.52 -16.95
CA LEU A 181 1.48 13.17 -18.15
C LEU A 181 0.60 12.44 -19.15
N GLU A 182 0.72 12.78 -20.43
CA GLU A 182 0.19 11.93 -21.48
C GLU A 182 1.20 10.83 -21.81
N THR A 183 0.72 9.61 -21.94
CA THR A 183 1.56 8.43 -22.18
C THR A 183 1.19 7.72 -23.48
N GLU A 184 2.15 7.03 -24.05
CA GLU A 184 1.96 6.17 -25.22
C GLU A 184 2.01 4.70 -24.79
N LYS A 185 1.21 3.88 -25.48
CA LYS A 185 1.22 2.43 -25.24
C LYS A 185 2.64 1.86 -25.36
N ASP A 186 2.99 0.99 -24.43
CA ASP A 186 4.25 0.24 -24.35
C ASP A 186 5.53 1.12 -24.28
N LYS A 187 5.39 2.44 -24.08
CA LYS A 187 6.52 3.36 -23.92
C LYS A 187 6.67 3.75 -22.45
N THR A 188 7.71 3.22 -21.82
CA THR A 188 7.98 3.48 -20.42
C THR A 188 8.21 4.96 -20.14
N VAL A 189 7.49 5.50 -19.16
CA VAL A 189 7.73 6.81 -18.55
C VAL A 189 8.59 6.63 -17.32
N THR A 190 9.62 7.46 -17.18
CA THR A 190 10.49 7.47 -15.99
C THR A 190 10.47 8.86 -15.36
N VAL A 191 10.20 8.90 -14.05
CA VAL A 191 10.24 10.10 -13.22
C VAL A 191 11.36 9.94 -12.20
N GLN A 192 12.29 10.91 -12.17
CA GLN A 192 13.37 11.00 -11.19
C GLN A 192 13.04 12.09 -10.19
N TYR A 193 13.42 11.88 -8.93
CA TYR A 193 13.23 12.84 -7.83
C TYR A 193 14.56 13.21 -7.17
N ASN A 194 14.59 14.45 -6.66
CA ASN A 194 15.64 14.98 -5.80
C ASN A 194 15.19 15.00 -4.36
#